data_921e4a85c4333fdbeb7ded19c3e4ba03
#
_entry.id   921e4a85c4333fdbeb7ded19c3e4ba03
#
_cell.length_a   1.000
_cell.length_b   1.000
_cell.length_c   1.000
_cell.angle_alpha   90.00
_cell.angle_beta   90.00
_cell.angle_gamma   90.00
#
_symmetry.space_group_name_H-M   'P 1'
#
loop_
_entity.id
_entity.type
_entity.pdbx_description
1 polymer ?
#
loop_
_entity_poly.entity_id
_entity_poly.type
_entity_poly.pdbx_seq_one_letter_code
_entity_poly.pdbx_strand_id
1 'polypeptide(L)'
;MDEMLAWAEGALAEPVPETSGQKLQHFAHDYDSPRQQVLAARGYQQKDWFGMDRRLRFGEWPIPAAQLPEPYRLRTVRAGNADDCARIAALLNAAFNRSSHSVAEYVNFTLHSPSYRPDLDLVAEAEDGTFAALVGVTYEPINRYGVFEPVCTHPDHQRHGLARALMLEGLLRLKALGARDAWVGTGDMLPANALYDSMGFTEAYRGHYWLWQSE
;
A
#
# COMPACT_ATOMS: atom_id res chain seq x y z
N MET A 1 -25.29 -1.48 -5.05
CA MET A 1 -24.14 -2.36 -5.32
C MET A 1 -24.33 -3.17 -6.60
N ASP A 2 -25.46 -3.80 -6.80
CA ASP A 2 -25.75 -4.64 -7.99
C ASP A 2 -25.58 -3.86 -9.31
N GLU A 3 -26.16 -2.66 -9.42
CA GLU A 3 -26.00 -1.78 -10.59
C GLU A 3 -24.54 -1.36 -10.83
N MET A 4 -23.76 -1.14 -9.75
CA MET A 4 -22.33 -0.81 -9.88
C MET A 4 -21.51 -1.99 -10.42
N LEU A 5 -21.83 -3.20 -9.98
CA LEU A 5 -21.16 -4.41 -10.49
C LEU A 5 -21.54 -4.65 -11.96
N ALA A 6 -22.82 -4.50 -12.34
CA ALA A 6 -23.26 -4.61 -13.72
C ALA A 6 -22.51 -3.63 -14.64
N TRP A 7 -22.34 -2.40 -14.19
CA TRP A 7 -21.56 -1.40 -14.92
C TRP A 7 -20.08 -1.80 -15.01
N ALA A 8 -19.48 -2.24 -13.90
CA ALA A 8 -18.08 -2.65 -13.87
C ALA A 8 -17.78 -3.85 -14.77
N GLU A 9 -18.67 -4.83 -14.81
CA GLU A 9 -18.58 -5.99 -15.72
C GLU A 9 -18.58 -5.57 -17.20
N GLY A 10 -19.36 -4.54 -17.55
CA GLY A 10 -19.42 -4.03 -18.92
C GLY A 10 -18.30 -3.06 -19.30
N ALA A 11 -17.76 -2.32 -18.33
CA ALA A 11 -16.84 -1.21 -18.58
C ALA A 11 -15.38 -1.47 -18.18
N LEU A 12 -15.13 -2.37 -17.21
CA LEU A 12 -13.82 -2.56 -16.59
C LEU A 12 -13.31 -4.01 -16.69
N ALA A 13 -14.12 -4.96 -17.20
CA ALA A 13 -13.68 -6.33 -17.35
C ALA A 13 -12.53 -6.43 -18.36
N GLU A 14 -11.49 -7.17 -17.98
CA GLU A 14 -10.29 -7.39 -18.78
C GLU A 14 -10.43 -8.67 -19.64
N PRO A 15 -9.88 -8.70 -20.84
CA PRO A 15 -9.88 -9.92 -21.64
C PRO A 15 -9.11 -11.04 -20.95
N VAL A 16 -9.62 -12.25 -21.06
CA VAL A 16 -8.91 -13.46 -20.64
C VAL A 16 -7.98 -13.88 -21.78
N PRO A 17 -6.66 -14.00 -21.55
CA PRO A 17 -5.74 -14.42 -22.60
C PRO A 17 -6.17 -15.73 -23.25
N GLU A 18 -6.03 -15.82 -24.58
CA GLU A 18 -6.32 -17.02 -25.41
C GLU A 18 -7.80 -17.46 -25.45
N THR A 19 -8.73 -16.62 -24.95
CA THR A 19 -10.19 -16.87 -25.02
C THR A 19 -10.93 -15.64 -25.52
N SER A 20 -12.24 -15.80 -25.84
CA SER A 20 -13.13 -14.65 -26.09
C SER A 20 -13.74 -14.07 -24.81
N GLY A 21 -13.45 -14.68 -23.66
CA GLY A 21 -14.01 -14.32 -22.37
C GLY A 21 -13.41 -13.05 -21.76
N GLN A 22 -14.12 -12.53 -20.79
CA GLN A 22 -13.69 -11.41 -19.97
C GLN A 22 -13.64 -11.82 -18.51
N LYS A 23 -12.83 -11.15 -17.71
CA LYS A 23 -12.73 -11.35 -16.27
C LYS A 23 -12.79 -10.02 -15.52
N LEU A 24 -13.38 -10.04 -14.35
CA LEU A 24 -13.35 -8.94 -13.40
C LEU A 24 -13.09 -9.48 -12.00
N GLN A 25 -12.17 -8.83 -11.28
CA GLN A 25 -11.83 -9.20 -9.92
C GLN A 25 -12.42 -8.18 -8.94
N HIS A 26 -12.97 -8.67 -7.85
CA HIS A 26 -13.46 -7.85 -6.75
C HIS A 26 -12.91 -8.35 -5.42
N PHE A 27 -12.67 -7.43 -4.48
CA PHE A 27 -12.25 -7.77 -3.12
C PHE A 27 -13.40 -7.56 -2.15
N ALA A 28 -13.63 -8.52 -1.25
CA ALA A 28 -14.62 -8.41 -0.19
C ALA A 28 -14.07 -8.94 1.13
N HIS A 29 -14.22 -8.13 2.19
CA HIS A 29 -13.84 -8.56 3.53
C HIS A 29 -14.72 -9.68 4.04
N ASP A 30 -14.19 -10.54 4.90
CA ASP A 30 -14.87 -11.71 5.46
C ASP A 30 -16.08 -11.31 6.32
N TYR A 31 -16.07 -10.10 6.89
CA TYR A 31 -17.20 -9.58 7.65
C TYR A 31 -18.31 -8.95 6.79
N ASP A 32 -18.08 -8.69 5.49
CA ASP A 32 -19.04 -8.03 4.60
C ASP A 32 -19.95 -9.06 3.89
N SER A 33 -20.73 -9.80 4.69
CA SER A 33 -21.64 -10.82 4.17
C SER A 33 -22.64 -10.31 3.13
N PRO A 34 -23.21 -9.07 3.24
CA PRO A 34 -24.09 -8.56 2.18
C PRO A 34 -23.38 -8.42 0.83
N ARG A 35 -22.14 -7.95 0.82
CA ARG A 35 -21.34 -7.84 -0.42
C ARG A 35 -21.04 -9.21 -1.02
N GLN A 36 -20.63 -10.17 -0.19
CA GLN A 36 -20.36 -11.53 -0.63
C GLN A 36 -21.60 -12.20 -1.24
N GLN A 37 -22.78 -11.99 -0.67
CA GLN A 37 -24.05 -12.51 -1.21
C GLN A 37 -24.35 -11.92 -2.60
N VAL A 38 -24.17 -10.61 -2.79
CA VAL A 38 -24.37 -9.98 -4.11
C VAL A 38 -23.35 -10.51 -5.12
N LEU A 39 -22.09 -10.65 -4.75
CA LEU A 39 -21.06 -11.21 -5.63
C LEU A 39 -21.40 -12.65 -6.05
N ALA A 40 -21.77 -13.51 -5.08
CA ALA A 40 -22.15 -14.90 -5.35
C ALA A 40 -23.39 -14.97 -6.28
N ALA A 41 -24.40 -14.16 -6.03
CA ALA A 41 -25.62 -14.11 -6.87
C ALA A 41 -25.36 -13.67 -8.31
N ARG A 42 -24.28 -12.90 -8.55
CA ARG A 42 -23.82 -12.48 -9.88
C ARG A 42 -22.83 -13.45 -10.52
N GLY A 43 -22.55 -14.61 -9.91
CA GLY A 43 -21.67 -15.62 -10.45
C GLY A 43 -20.18 -15.42 -10.16
N TYR A 44 -19.81 -14.46 -9.31
CA TYR A 44 -18.44 -14.36 -8.83
C TYR A 44 -18.10 -15.57 -7.96
N GLN A 45 -16.91 -16.10 -8.13
CA GLN A 45 -16.36 -17.20 -7.35
C GLN A 45 -15.28 -16.70 -6.39
N GLN A 46 -15.43 -16.99 -5.11
CA GLN A 46 -14.39 -16.70 -4.13
C GLN A 46 -13.14 -17.53 -4.43
N LYS A 47 -11.98 -16.89 -4.31
CA LYS A 47 -10.67 -17.53 -4.50
C LYS A 47 -9.99 -17.78 -3.15
N ASP A 48 -9.01 -18.70 -3.11
CA ASP A 48 -8.24 -19.02 -1.91
C ASP A 48 -7.24 -17.92 -1.53
N TRP A 49 -6.89 -17.06 -2.47
CA TRP A 49 -6.00 -15.92 -2.23
C TRP A 49 -6.75 -14.80 -1.53
N PHE A 50 -6.08 -14.22 -0.57
CA PHE A 50 -6.68 -13.23 0.33
C PHE A 50 -5.80 -11.98 0.47
N GLY A 51 -6.42 -10.90 0.89
CA GLY A 51 -5.76 -9.72 1.40
C GLY A 51 -6.10 -9.51 2.88
N MET A 52 -5.33 -8.68 3.52
CA MET A 52 -5.52 -8.34 4.91
C MET A 52 -5.24 -6.85 5.12
N ASP A 53 -6.22 -6.11 5.60
CA ASP A 53 -6.02 -4.75 6.06
C ASP A 53 -5.73 -4.79 7.56
N ARG A 54 -4.63 -4.17 7.96
CA ARG A 54 -4.21 -4.11 9.35
C ARG A 54 -4.33 -2.69 9.87
N ARG A 55 -4.80 -2.55 11.10
CA ARG A 55 -5.08 -1.27 11.73
C ARG A 55 -4.32 -1.12 13.04
N LEU A 56 -3.75 0.07 13.21
CA LEU A 56 -3.25 0.58 14.48
C LEU A 56 -4.16 1.73 14.93
N ARG A 57 -4.64 1.69 16.17
CA ARG A 57 -5.32 2.83 16.78
C ARG A 57 -4.32 3.67 17.57
N PHE A 58 -4.26 4.96 17.26
CA PHE A 58 -3.47 5.89 18.06
C PHE A 58 -4.12 6.06 19.43
N GLY A 59 -3.42 5.64 20.47
CA GLY A 59 -3.80 5.78 21.86
C GLY A 59 -2.73 6.55 22.63
N GLU A 60 -2.65 6.28 23.92
CA GLU A 60 -1.60 6.84 24.80
C GLU A 60 -0.23 6.15 24.61
N TRP A 61 -0.19 5.06 23.85
CA TRP A 61 1.05 4.34 23.61
C TRP A 61 2.10 5.25 22.96
N PRO A 62 3.30 5.37 23.56
CA PRO A 62 4.36 6.19 22.99
C PRO A 62 4.92 5.52 21.73
N ILE A 63 4.85 6.22 20.61
CA ILE A 63 5.50 5.75 19.38
C ILE A 63 7.01 5.93 19.58
N PRO A 64 7.82 4.86 19.46
CA PRO A 64 9.26 4.98 19.58
C PRO A 64 9.84 5.95 18.55
N ALA A 65 10.93 6.63 18.91
CA ALA A 65 11.63 7.49 17.95
C ALA A 65 12.16 6.67 16.78
N ALA A 66 11.98 7.21 15.57
CA ALA A 66 12.54 6.63 14.36
C ALA A 66 14.07 6.75 14.40
N GLN A 67 14.75 5.64 14.24
CA GLN A 67 16.23 5.62 14.16
C GLN A 67 16.62 4.77 12.95
N LEU A 68 17.20 5.43 11.95
CA LEU A 68 17.87 4.73 10.86
C LEU A 68 19.29 4.34 11.27
N PRO A 69 19.76 3.13 10.94
CA PRO A 69 21.15 2.77 11.13
C PRO A 69 22.03 3.58 10.16
N GLU A 70 23.24 3.89 10.57
CA GLU A 70 24.22 4.43 9.63
C GLU A 70 24.60 3.38 8.57
N PRO A 71 24.89 3.78 7.32
CA PRO A 71 25.01 5.18 6.84
C PRO A 71 23.73 5.78 6.23
N TYR A 72 22.56 5.18 6.47
CA TYR A 72 21.29 5.62 5.85
C TYR A 72 20.81 6.95 6.44
N ARG A 73 20.19 7.76 5.57
CA ARG A 73 19.59 9.05 5.95
C ARG A 73 18.10 9.07 5.61
N LEU A 74 17.29 9.52 6.56
CA LEU A 74 15.87 9.77 6.32
C LEU A 74 15.70 11.11 5.62
N ARG A 75 14.94 11.11 4.54
CA ARG A 75 14.42 12.32 3.92
C ARG A 75 13.07 12.09 3.25
N THR A 76 12.47 13.15 2.76
CA THR A 76 11.25 13.07 1.95
C THR A 76 11.58 13.15 0.46
N VAL A 77 10.69 12.60 -0.36
CA VAL A 77 10.76 12.71 -1.82
C VAL A 77 10.44 14.14 -2.25
N ARG A 78 11.19 14.67 -3.20
CA ARG A 78 10.92 15.98 -3.81
C ARG A 78 9.89 15.82 -4.93
N ALA A 79 8.69 16.38 -4.72
CA ALA A 79 7.62 16.31 -5.71
C ALA A 79 8.06 16.82 -7.08
N GLY A 80 7.75 16.09 -8.14
CA GLY A 80 8.09 16.45 -9.53
C GLY A 80 9.59 16.41 -9.87
N ASN A 81 10.47 16.08 -8.92
CA ASN A 81 11.89 15.98 -9.20
C ASN A 81 12.20 14.69 -9.94
N ALA A 82 12.69 14.82 -11.19
CA ALA A 82 12.92 13.68 -12.08
C ALA A 82 13.92 12.65 -11.50
N ASP A 83 14.98 13.10 -10.82
CA ASP A 83 15.99 12.21 -10.25
C ASP A 83 15.41 11.40 -9.08
N ASP A 84 14.64 12.03 -8.17
CA ASP A 84 13.98 11.32 -7.08
C ASP A 84 12.94 10.34 -7.63
N CYS A 85 12.13 10.77 -8.59
CA CYS A 85 11.14 9.91 -9.23
C CYS A 85 11.77 8.72 -9.96
N ALA A 86 12.96 8.90 -10.58
CA ALA A 86 13.70 7.81 -11.18
C ALA A 86 14.19 6.79 -10.15
N ARG A 87 14.73 7.28 -9.02
CA ARG A 87 15.17 6.40 -7.91
C ARG A 87 14.00 5.65 -7.28
N ILE A 88 12.81 6.30 -7.14
CA ILE A 88 11.60 5.62 -6.65
C ILE A 88 11.13 4.55 -7.63
N ALA A 89 11.07 4.85 -8.93
CA ALA A 89 10.69 3.86 -9.94
C ALA A 89 11.63 2.64 -9.92
N ALA A 90 12.94 2.88 -9.81
CA ALA A 90 13.93 1.81 -9.69
C ALA A 90 13.72 0.98 -8.41
N LEU A 91 13.52 1.64 -7.26
CA LEU A 91 13.24 0.96 -5.99
C LEU A 91 11.98 0.11 -6.05
N LEU A 92 10.86 0.65 -6.54
CA LEU A 92 9.59 -0.08 -6.65
C LEU A 92 9.74 -1.30 -7.57
N ASN A 93 10.39 -1.13 -8.72
CA ASN A 93 10.65 -2.24 -9.64
C ASN A 93 11.52 -3.33 -8.99
N ALA A 94 12.59 -2.96 -8.29
CA ALA A 94 13.45 -3.92 -7.60
C ALA A 94 12.73 -4.61 -6.43
N ALA A 95 12.03 -3.86 -5.58
CA ALA A 95 11.40 -4.38 -4.38
C ALA A 95 10.22 -5.34 -4.68
N PHE A 96 9.46 -5.06 -5.75
CA PHE A 96 8.29 -5.88 -6.14
C PHE A 96 8.57 -6.83 -7.31
N ASN A 97 9.82 -6.91 -7.77
CA ASN A 97 10.22 -7.72 -8.92
C ASN A 97 9.34 -7.44 -10.16
N ARG A 98 9.25 -6.16 -10.52
CA ARG A 98 8.43 -5.64 -11.63
C ARG A 98 9.30 -4.78 -12.55
N SER A 99 8.73 -4.41 -13.71
CA SER A 99 9.34 -3.47 -14.67
C SER A 99 8.33 -2.42 -15.14
N SER A 100 7.18 -2.32 -14.44
CA SER A 100 6.06 -1.47 -14.86
C SER A 100 6.13 -0.04 -14.35
N HIS A 101 6.89 0.23 -13.26
CA HIS A 101 7.00 1.58 -12.73
C HIS A 101 7.94 2.45 -13.54
N SER A 102 7.49 3.64 -13.90
CA SER A 102 8.24 4.59 -14.70
C SER A 102 8.43 5.94 -13.99
N VAL A 103 9.43 6.68 -14.43
CA VAL A 103 9.69 8.06 -13.96
C VAL A 103 8.47 8.95 -14.19
N ALA A 104 7.90 8.88 -15.40
CA ALA A 104 6.76 9.70 -15.79
C ALA A 104 5.52 9.43 -14.92
N GLU A 105 5.25 8.16 -14.58
CA GLU A 105 4.19 7.76 -13.67
C GLU A 105 4.36 8.44 -12.31
N TYR A 106 5.55 8.34 -11.71
CA TYR A 106 5.77 8.89 -10.38
C TYR A 106 5.83 10.42 -10.36
N VAL A 107 6.37 11.05 -11.40
CA VAL A 107 6.27 12.52 -11.58
C VAL A 107 4.81 12.94 -11.62
N ASN A 108 3.99 12.28 -12.43
CA ASN A 108 2.56 12.57 -12.53
C ASN A 108 1.84 12.35 -11.19
N PHE A 109 2.14 11.26 -10.48
CA PHE A 109 1.60 10.99 -9.16
C PHE A 109 1.92 12.11 -8.16
N THR A 110 3.19 12.50 -8.04
CA THR A 110 3.63 13.50 -7.07
C THR A 110 3.12 14.92 -7.36
N LEU A 111 2.81 15.23 -8.63
CA LEU A 111 2.33 16.56 -9.04
C LEU A 111 0.81 16.67 -9.04
N HIS A 112 0.08 15.57 -9.29
CA HIS A 112 -1.34 15.64 -9.61
C HIS A 112 -2.24 14.78 -8.71
N SER A 113 -1.68 13.86 -7.89
CA SER A 113 -2.52 13.10 -6.97
C SER A 113 -3.03 13.98 -5.83
N PRO A 114 -4.35 14.08 -5.63
CA PRO A 114 -4.94 14.91 -4.57
C PRO A 114 -4.63 14.40 -3.16
N SER A 115 -4.26 13.14 -3.02
CA SER A 115 -3.89 12.52 -1.74
C SER A 115 -2.39 12.56 -1.46
N TYR A 116 -1.57 12.99 -2.43
CA TYR A 116 -0.12 13.05 -2.26
C TYR A 116 0.30 14.16 -1.30
N ARG A 117 1.18 13.81 -0.38
CA ARG A 117 1.76 14.73 0.58
C ARG A 117 3.28 14.53 0.62
N PRO A 118 4.07 15.52 0.16
CA PRO A 118 5.55 15.41 0.14
C PRO A 118 6.15 15.14 1.52
N ASP A 119 5.54 15.68 2.57
CA ASP A 119 5.96 15.47 3.96
C ASP A 119 5.65 14.07 4.50
N LEU A 120 4.88 13.26 3.78
CA LEU A 120 4.52 11.89 4.13
C LEU A 120 5.09 10.83 3.17
N ASP A 121 5.90 11.23 2.21
CA ASP A 121 6.57 10.33 1.26
C ASP A 121 8.04 10.16 1.69
N LEU A 122 8.30 9.14 2.49
CA LEU A 122 9.52 8.95 3.27
C LEU A 122 10.47 7.95 2.63
N VAL A 123 11.74 8.31 2.50
CA VAL A 123 12.78 7.42 1.98
C VAL A 123 13.96 7.29 2.92
N ALA A 124 14.58 6.12 2.93
CA ALA A 124 15.91 5.89 3.44
C ALA A 124 16.88 5.96 2.27
N GLU A 125 17.75 6.96 2.27
CA GLU A 125 18.78 7.16 1.25
C GLU A 125 20.11 6.56 1.76
N ALA A 126 20.72 5.71 0.95
CA ALA A 126 22.04 5.15 1.20
C ALA A 126 23.15 6.16 0.87
N GLU A 127 24.39 5.86 1.26
CA GLU A 127 25.54 6.75 1.06
C GLU A 127 25.82 7.07 -0.42
N ASP A 128 25.58 6.10 -1.30
CA ASP A 128 25.72 6.26 -2.76
C ASP A 128 24.56 7.01 -3.42
N GLY A 129 23.56 7.43 -2.63
CA GLY A 129 22.37 8.12 -3.10
C GLY A 129 21.24 7.19 -3.55
N THR A 130 21.39 5.87 -3.47
CA THR A 130 20.32 4.92 -3.76
C THR A 130 19.19 5.06 -2.74
N PHE A 131 17.93 5.00 -3.19
CA PHE A 131 16.80 4.86 -2.27
C PHE A 131 16.67 3.41 -1.83
N ALA A 132 17.09 3.16 -0.60
CA ALA A 132 17.13 1.82 -0.01
C ALA A 132 15.77 1.33 0.50
N ALA A 133 14.90 2.25 0.92
CA ALA A 133 13.53 1.95 1.32
C ALA A 133 12.61 3.14 1.08
N LEU A 134 11.33 2.85 0.87
CA LEU A 134 10.25 3.82 0.72
C LEU A 134 9.08 3.45 1.62
N VAL A 135 8.51 4.46 2.24
CA VAL A 135 7.21 4.39 2.92
C VAL A 135 6.41 5.61 2.51
N GLY A 136 5.45 5.39 1.60
CA GLY A 136 4.44 6.38 1.25
C GLY A 136 3.31 6.36 2.29
N VAL A 137 2.84 7.53 2.69
CA VAL A 137 1.72 7.64 3.63
C VAL A 137 0.72 8.66 3.10
N THR A 138 -0.54 8.29 3.05
CA THR A 138 -1.64 9.21 2.80
C THR A 138 -2.34 9.55 4.12
N TYR A 139 -2.99 10.72 4.17
CA TYR A 139 -3.78 11.13 5.32
C TYR A 139 -5.15 11.66 4.88
N GLU A 140 -6.20 11.08 5.44
CA GLU A 140 -7.58 11.50 5.22
C GLU A 140 -8.05 12.32 6.46
N PRO A 141 -8.23 13.66 6.32
CA PRO A 141 -8.44 14.55 7.45
C PRO A 141 -9.86 14.50 8.04
N ILE A 142 -10.88 14.12 7.27
CA ILE A 142 -12.28 14.09 7.74
C ILE A 142 -12.46 12.94 8.73
N ASN A 143 -12.05 11.73 8.33
CA ASN A 143 -12.13 10.54 9.16
C ASN A 143 -10.88 10.32 10.03
N ARG A 144 -9.84 11.13 9.83
CA ARG A 144 -8.63 11.19 10.65
C ARG A 144 -7.87 9.87 10.67
N TYR A 145 -7.62 9.28 9.52
CA TYR A 145 -6.77 8.10 9.40
C TYR A 145 -5.67 8.28 8.35
N GLY A 146 -4.59 7.53 8.51
CA GLY A 146 -3.53 7.42 7.52
C GLY A 146 -3.45 6.01 6.93
N VAL A 147 -2.96 5.90 5.69
CA VAL A 147 -2.71 4.61 5.03
C VAL A 147 -1.26 4.56 4.59
N PHE A 148 -0.56 3.49 4.96
CA PHE A 148 0.80 3.20 4.55
C PHE A 148 0.79 2.39 3.25
N GLU A 149 1.11 3.05 2.12
CA GLU A 149 1.18 2.44 0.79
C GLU A 149 2.03 3.33 -0.14
N PRO A 150 3.09 2.83 -0.75
CA PRO A 150 3.70 1.52 -0.54
C PRO A 150 4.60 1.46 0.70
N VAL A 151 4.89 0.24 1.15
CA VAL A 151 5.96 -0.05 2.12
C VAL A 151 6.92 -1.03 1.48
N CYS A 152 8.12 -0.60 1.13
CA CYS A 152 9.09 -1.48 0.47
C CYS A 152 10.53 -1.17 0.85
N THR A 153 11.40 -2.19 0.66
CA THR A 153 12.85 -2.09 0.85
C THR A 153 13.53 -2.77 -0.33
N HIS A 154 14.52 -2.11 -0.91
CA HIS A 154 15.35 -2.67 -1.98
C HIS A 154 15.95 -4.01 -1.53
N PRO A 155 16.00 -5.05 -2.39
CA PRO A 155 16.51 -6.37 -2.00
C PRO A 155 17.89 -6.34 -1.33
N ASP A 156 18.81 -5.53 -1.85
CA ASP A 156 20.17 -5.42 -1.33
C ASP A 156 20.29 -4.69 0.01
N HIS A 157 19.22 -4.01 0.45
CA HIS A 157 19.16 -3.23 1.69
C HIS A 157 18.16 -3.80 2.71
N GLN A 158 17.69 -5.03 2.50
CA GLN A 158 16.77 -5.68 3.44
C GLN A 158 17.48 -6.05 4.77
N ARG A 159 16.67 -6.26 5.83
CA ARG A 159 17.13 -6.71 7.17
C ARG A 159 17.95 -5.68 7.96
N HIS A 160 17.98 -4.42 7.51
CA HIS A 160 18.60 -3.30 8.22
C HIS A 160 17.60 -2.47 9.05
N GLY A 161 16.33 -2.89 9.13
CA GLY A 161 15.31 -2.18 9.90
C GLY A 161 14.78 -0.89 9.24
N LEU A 162 15.12 -0.64 7.97
CA LEU A 162 14.78 0.61 7.28
C LEU A 162 13.27 0.86 7.19
N ALA A 163 12.49 -0.13 6.74
CA ALA A 163 11.04 0.00 6.66
C ALA A 163 10.42 0.31 8.03
N ARG A 164 10.91 -0.36 9.10
CA ARG A 164 10.44 -0.09 10.46
C ARG A 164 10.72 1.35 10.89
N ALA A 165 11.91 1.86 10.63
CA ALA A 165 12.28 3.22 10.99
C ALA A 165 11.43 4.25 10.23
N LEU A 166 11.25 4.08 8.91
CA LEU A 166 10.40 4.97 8.11
C LEU A 166 8.92 4.92 8.55
N MET A 167 8.40 3.74 8.85
CA MET A 167 7.03 3.60 9.35
C MET A 167 6.85 4.27 10.72
N LEU A 168 7.82 4.17 11.63
CA LEU A 168 7.77 4.89 12.91
C LEU A 168 7.71 6.40 12.69
N GLU A 169 8.53 6.93 11.80
CA GLU A 169 8.47 8.35 11.42
C GLU A 169 7.11 8.72 10.82
N GLY A 170 6.58 7.90 9.92
CA GLY A 170 5.23 8.09 9.35
C GLY A 170 4.14 8.11 10.42
N LEU A 171 4.20 7.21 11.41
CA LEU A 171 3.27 7.18 12.54
C LEU A 171 3.39 8.46 13.40
N LEU A 172 4.61 8.95 13.66
CA LEU A 172 4.82 10.20 14.39
C LEU A 172 4.20 11.40 13.64
N ARG A 173 4.40 11.48 12.33
CA ARG A 173 3.81 12.53 11.48
C ARG A 173 2.29 12.45 11.43
N LEU A 174 1.73 11.25 11.27
CA LEU A 174 0.27 11.05 11.31
C LEU A 174 -0.32 11.46 12.66
N LYS A 175 0.33 11.10 13.77
CA LYS A 175 -0.10 11.50 15.12
C LYS A 175 -0.08 13.03 15.27
N ALA A 176 0.95 13.70 14.78
CA ALA A 176 1.06 15.18 14.78
C ALA A 176 -0.04 15.83 13.94
N LEU A 177 -0.49 15.20 12.85
CA LEU A 177 -1.63 15.64 12.03
C LEU A 177 -3.00 15.35 12.69
N GLY A 178 -3.01 14.66 13.83
CA GLY A 178 -4.22 14.34 14.57
C GLY A 178 -4.95 13.10 14.06
N ALA A 179 -4.25 12.18 13.37
CA ALA A 179 -4.82 10.89 13.01
C ALA A 179 -5.27 10.10 14.24
N ARG A 180 -6.36 9.35 14.10
CA ARG A 180 -6.87 8.41 15.10
C ARG A 180 -6.44 6.99 14.83
N ASP A 181 -6.23 6.70 13.56
CA ASP A 181 -5.93 5.35 13.06
C ASP A 181 -4.85 5.42 11.98
N ALA A 182 -4.09 4.34 11.87
CA ALA A 182 -3.20 4.06 10.76
C ALA A 182 -3.54 2.67 10.19
N TRP A 183 -3.48 2.54 8.87
CA TRP A 183 -3.79 1.32 8.14
C TRP A 183 -2.64 0.91 7.23
N VAL A 184 -2.50 -0.38 7.00
CA VAL A 184 -1.57 -0.95 6.02
C VAL A 184 -2.16 -2.22 5.43
N GLY A 185 -2.13 -2.34 4.10
CA GLY A 185 -2.55 -3.53 3.36
C GLY A 185 -1.43 -4.56 3.26
N THR A 186 -1.78 -5.84 3.29
CA THR A 186 -0.86 -6.96 3.08
C THR A 186 -1.62 -8.19 2.57
N GLY A 187 -0.92 -9.31 2.42
CA GLY A 187 -1.47 -10.63 2.16
C GLY A 187 -0.90 -11.63 3.15
N ASP A 188 -0.49 -12.78 2.64
CA ASP A 188 0.12 -13.87 3.41
C ASP A 188 1.63 -13.70 3.64
N MET A 189 2.21 -12.55 3.31
CA MET A 189 3.64 -12.26 3.43
C MET A 189 4.08 -12.23 4.89
N LEU A 190 4.64 -13.33 5.40
CA LEU A 190 5.08 -13.47 6.79
C LEU A 190 6.02 -12.35 7.28
N PRO A 191 7.05 -11.91 6.53
CA PRO A 191 7.93 -10.85 6.99
C PRO A 191 7.23 -9.49 7.17
N ALA A 192 6.32 -9.14 6.26
CA ALA A 192 5.54 -7.91 6.35
C ALA A 192 4.57 -7.96 7.55
N ASN A 193 3.86 -9.07 7.71
CA ASN A 193 2.95 -9.27 8.84
C ASN A 193 3.68 -9.18 10.19
N ALA A 194 4.84 -9.81 10.33
CA ALA A 194 5.67 -9.74 11.54
C ALA A 194 6.14 -8.30 11.84
N LEU A 195 6.50 -7.53 10.81
CA LEU A 195 6.83 -6.12 10.96
C LEU A 195 5.63 -5.35 11.51
N TYR A 196 4.46 -5.48 10.89
CA TYR A 196 3.26 -4.74 11.29
C TYR A 196 2.78 -5.11 12.68
N ASP A 197 2.82 -6.39 13.06
CA ASP A 197 2.56 -6.84 14.44
C ASP A 197 3.48 -6.16 15.44
N SER A 198 4.78 -6.12 15.16
CA SER A 198 5.80 -5.51 16.04
C SER A 198 5.62 -4.01 16.22
N MET A 199 4.85 -3.37 15.33
CA MET A 199 4.58 -1.93 15.35
C MET A 199 3.21 -1.58 15.93
N GLY A 200 2.40 -2.57 16.33
CA GLY A 200 1.11 -2.36 16.95
C GLY A 200 -0.09 -2.34 15.98
N PHE A 201 0.08 -2.74 14.73
CA PHE A 201 -1.02 -2.97 13.80
C PHE A 201 -1.70 -4.32 14.12
N THR A 202 -2.37 -4.40 15.26
CA THR A 202 -2.88 -5.65 15.84
C THR A 202 -4.30 -6.01 15.40
N GLU A 203 -5.09 -5.03 14.95
CA GLU A 203 -6.40 -5.32 14.35
C GLU A 203 -6.19 -5.77 12.90
N ALA A 204 -6.74 -6.91 12.53
CA ALA A 204 -6.60 -7.49 11.19
C ALA A 204 -7.97 -7.81 10.60
N TYR A 205 -8.20 -7.36 9.38
CA TYR A 205 -9.45 -7.53 8.63
C TYR A 205 -9.13 -8.29 7.35
N ARG A 206 -9.41 -9.58 7.35
CA ARG A 206 -9.19 -10.46 6.21
C ARG A 206 -10.31 -10.29 5.20
N GLY A 207 -9.98 -10.44 3.92
CA GLY A 207 -10.94 -10.53 2.85
C GLY A 207 -10.40 -11.37 1.70
N HIS A 208 -11.29 -11.82 0.84
CA HIS A 208 -10.94 -12.67 -0.29
C HIS A 208 -11.20 -11.96 -1.60
N TYR A 209 -10.45 -12.37 -2.62
CA TYR A 209 -10.71 -11.98 -3.98
C TYR A 209 -11.82 -12.85 -4.58
N TRP A 210 -12.72 -12.22 -5.30
CA TRP A 210 -13.83 -12.83 -6.00
C TRP A 210 -13.63 -12.60 -7.49
N LEU A 211 -13.67 -13.65 -8.28
CA LEU A 211 -13.44 -13.58 -9.72
C LEU A 211 -14.74 -13.91 -10.47
N TRP A 212 -15.15 -12.99 -11.31
CA TRP A 212 -16.16 -13.19 -12.33
C TRP A 212 -15.49 -13.42 -13.68
N GLN A 213 -16.04 -14.34 -14.47
CA GLN A 213 -15.60 -14.60 -15.83
C GLN A 213 -16.84 -14.82 -16.73
N SER A 214 -16.85 -14.14 -17.90
CA SER A 214 -17.80 -14.47 -18.97
C SER A 214 -17.27 -15.66 -19.76
N GLU A 215 -18.18 -16.36 -20.38
CA GLU A 215 -17.84 -17.41 -21.37
C GLU A 215 -17.26 -16.82 -22.66
#